data_2d2a58266c7ee5f0e50440d9588580be
#
_entry.id   2d2a58266c7ee5f0e50440d9588580be
#
_cell.length_a   1.000
_cell.length_b   1.000
_cell.length_c   1.000
_cell.angle_alpha   90.00
_cell.angle_beta   90.00
_cell.angle_gamma   90.00
#
_symmetry.space_group_name_H-M   'P 1'
#
loop_
_entity.id
_entity.type
_entity.pdbx_description
1 polymer ?
#
loop_
_entity_poly.entity_id
_entity_poly.type
_entity_poly.pdbx_seq_one_letter_code
_entity_poly.pdbx_strand_id
1 'polypeptide(L)'
;GFREWEQLEHAEEWLLFPDNIGPKLAIDESSLSNGELYTFVTNRDAGTREQSLVAVVAGTRSEDVITVLQKIGEKQRHAVKEVTLDLSDSMRKIVRTTFPKADRVIDRFHIQKLACDAVQELRVKHRWAAIQQANDEQEEAKLAGEPYEPFRYPNGDTRKELLIRSRYLLFKSADKWTERQKQRAAILFSEYPDIKKAYGICHSLRM
;
A
#
# COMPACT_ATOMS: atom_id res chain seq x y z
N GLY A 1 8.62 -18.15 -34.23
CA GLY A 1 8.08 -16.77 -34.29
C GLY A 1 6.83 -16.65 -33.43
N PHE A 2 6.24 -15.44 -33.25
CA PHE A 2 5.07 -15.22 -32.36
C PHE A 2 3.86 -16.12 -32.72
N ARG A 3 3.69 -16.45 -33.98
CA ARG A 3 2.58 -17.32 -34.48
C ARG A 3 2.75 -18.81 -34.09
N GLU A 4 3.91 -19.24 -33.63
CA GLU A 4 4.24 -20.61 -33.23
C GLU A 4 4.36 -20.72 -31.71
N TRP A 5 3.98 -19.68 -30.96
CA TRP A 5 4.06 -19.69 -29.52
C TRP A 5 2.92 -20.52 -28.91
N GLU A 6 3.26 -21.51 -28.14
CA GLU A 6 2.33 -22.51 -27.58
C GLU A 6 1.22 -21.92 -26.70
N GLN A 7 1.45 -20.74 -26.09
CA GLN A 7 0.48 -20.08 -25.22
C GLN A 7 -0.36 -19.02 -25.95
N LEU A 8 -0.25 -18.88 -27.26
CA LEU A 8 -0.89 -17.82 -28.03
C LEU A 8 -2.44 -17.81 -27.89
N GLU A 9 -3.06 -18.98 -27.85
CA GLU A 9 -4.52 -19.13 -27.81
C GLU A 9 -5.16 -18.53 -26.56
N HIS A 10 -4.44 -18.52 -25.43
CA HIS A 10 -4.94 -18.03 -24.14
C HIS A 10 -4.09 -16.88 -23.55
N ALA A 11 -3.20 -16.30 -24.35
CA ALA A 11 -2.25 -15.29 -23.89
C ALA A 11 -2.91 -14.00 -23.37
N GLU A 12 -4.13 -13.69 -23.83
CA GLU A 12 -4.92 -12.56 -23.33
C GLU A 12 -5.52 -12.83 -21.95
N GLU A 13 -5.78 -14.10 -21.62
CA GLU A 13 -6.38 -14.51 -20.35
C GLU A 13 -5.34 -14.88 -19.31
N TRP A 14 -4.34 -15.68 -19.70
CA TRP A 14 -3.27 -16.11 -18.80
C TRP A 14 -2.03 -16.62 -19.52
N LEU A 15 -0.89 -16.49 -18.83
CA LEU A 15 0.41 -17.10 -19.16
C LEU A 15 0.88 -17.96 -17.99
N LEU A 16 1.51 -19.10 -18.29
CA LEU A 16 2.00 -20.03 -17.28
C LEU A 16 3.36 -20.60 -17.69
N PHE A 17 4.32 -20.53 -16.77
CA PHE A 17 5.70 -21.02 -16.93
C PHE A 17 6.05 -21.97 -15.77
N PRO A 18 5.60 -23.24 -15.79
CA PRO A 18 5.77 -24.16 -14.68
C PRO A 18 7.23 -24.44 -14.31
N ASP A 19 8.14 -24.36 -15.28
CA ASP A 19 9.57 -24.61 -15.07
C ASP A 19 10.27 -23.50 -14.29
N ASN A 20 9.64 -22.33 -14.19
CA ASN A 20 10.15 -21.21 -13.42
C ASN A 20 9.76 -21.26 -11.93
N ILE A 21 8.96 -22.24 -11.51
CA ILE A 21 8.54 -22.35 -10.11
C ILE A 21 9.74 -22.67 -9.21
N GLY A 22 9.83 -21.97 -8.09
CA GLY A 22 10.89 -22.16 -7.10
C GLY A 22 10.33 -22.31 -5.68
N PRO A 23 11.20 -22.49 -4.69
CA PRO A 23 10.79 -22.69 -3.30
C PRO A 23 10.18 -21.43 -2.67
N LYS A 24 10.46 -20.23 -3.20
CA LYS A 24 9.94 -18.97 -2.70
C LYS A 24 9.28 -18.20 -3.81
N LEU A 25 7.99 -17.96 -3.66
CA LEU A 25 7.17 -17.21 -4.61
C LEU A 25 6.72 -15.88 -4.03
N ALA A 26 6.31 -14.98 -4.90
CA ALA A 26 5.49 -13.82 -4.55
C ALA A 26 4.26 -13.81 -5.46
N ILE A 27 3.13 -13.41 -4.90
CA ILE A 27 1.89 -13.16 -5.62
C ILE A 27 1.43 -11.73 -5.35
N ASP A 28 1.12 -10.99 -6.41
CA ASP A 28 0.72 -9.59 -6.33
C ASP A 28 -0.22 -9.23 -7.48
N GLU A 29 -0.99 -8.16 -7.31
CA GLU A 29 -1.85 -7.59 -8.34
C GLU A 29 -1.21 -6.33 -8.90
N SER A 30 -1.26 -6.19 -10.22
CA SER A 30 -0.75 -5.00 -10.89
C SER A 30 -1.67 -4.57 -12.03
N SER A 31 -1.85 -3.26 -12.15
CA SER A 31 -2.49 -2.69 -13.31
C SER A 31 -1.45 -2.45 -14.40
N LEU A 32 -1.69 -2.98 -15.58
CA LEU A 32 -0.91 -2.68 -16.77
C LEU A 32 -1.49 -1.44 -17.49
N SER A 33 -1.66 -1.50 -18.80
CA SER A 33 -2.28 -0.41 -19.56
C SER A 33 -3.81 -0.39 -19.39
N ASN A 34 -4.41 0.80 -19.54
CA ASN A 34 -5.88 1.01 -19.57
C ASN A 34 -6.66 0.62 -18.30
N GLY A 35 -5.98 0.40 -17.15
CA GLY A 35 -6.63 0.05 -15.90
C GLY A 35 -7.00 -1.42 -15.76
N GLU A 36 -6.59 -2.28 -16.68
CA GLU A 36 -6.74 -3.72 -16.57
C GLU A 36 -5.86 -4.27 -15.44
N LEU A 37 -6.46 -5.08 -14.58
CA LEU A 37 -5.78 -5.70 -13.46
C LEU A 37 -5.35 -7.12 -13.82
N TYR A 38 -4.15 -7.46 -13.40
CA TYR A 38 -3.56 -8.80 -13.57
C TYR A 38 -3.00 -9.30 -12.24
N THR A 39 -3.11 -10.61 -12.02
CA THR A 39 -2.42 -11.28 -10.92
C THR A 39 -1.13 -11.88 -11.45
N PHE A 40 -0.01 -11.54 -10.80
CA PHE A 40 1.33 -12.02 -11.11
C PHE A 40 1.80 -13.00 -10.05
N VAL A 41 2.39 -14.12 -10.49
CA VAL A 41 3.11 -15.03 -9.62
C VAL A 41 4.58 -15.08 -10.09
N THR A 42 5.49 -14.76 -9.18
CA THR A 42 6.91 -14.67 -9.48
C THR A 42 7.75 -15.54 -8.55
N ASN A 43 8.85 -16.08 -9.06
CA ASN A 43 9.87 -16.78 -8.29
C ASN A 43 10.89 -15.78 -7.75
N ARG A 44 11.00 -15.66 -6.43
CA ARG A 44 11.91 -14.74 -5.75
C ARG A 44 13.36 -15.21 -5.71
N ASP A 45 13.59 -16.52 -5.90
CA ASP A 45 14.93 -17.13 -5.92
C ASP A 45 15.43 -17.37 -7.37
N ALA A 46 14.77 -16.79 -8.37
CA ALA A 46 15.16 -16.93 -9.77
C ALA A 46 16.55 -16.33 -10.03
N GLY A 47 17.39 -17.06 -10.75
CA GLY A 47 18.74 -16.60 -11.11
C GLY A 47 18.74 -15.47 -12.14
N THR A 48 17.71 -15.37 -12.97
CA THR A 48 17.54 -14.33 -13.99
C THR A 48 16.13 -13.76 -13.98
N ARG A 49 15.93 -12.56 -14.57
CA ARG A 49 14.59 -11.97 -14.73
C ARG A 49 13.66 -12.81 -15.57
N GLU A 50 14.18 -13.48 -16.60
CA GLU A 50 13.41 -14.31 -17.51
C GLU A 50 12.81 -15.54 -16.82
N GLN A 51 13.53 -16.08 -15.83
CA GLN A 51 13.09 -17.22 -15.01
C GLN A 51 12.24 -16.80 -13.79
N SER A 52 12.02 -15.52 -13.60
CA SER A 52 11.26 -15.04 -12.42
C SER A 52 9.75 -15.14 -12.60
N LEU A 53 9.22 -15.04 -13.81
CA LEU A 53 7.79 -15.08 -14.05
C LEU A 53 7.30 -16.53 -14.06
N VAL A 54 6.36 -16.85 -13.15
CA VAL A 54 5.71 -18.16 -13.05
C VAL A 54 4.34 -18.15 -13.70
N ALA A 55 3.53 -17.11 -13.44
CA ALA A 55 2.21 -16.96 -14.04
C ALA A 55 1.82 -15.49 -14.14
N VAL A 56 1.00 -15.18 -15.15
CA VAL A 56 0.20 -13.94 -15.26
C VAL A 56 -1.22 -14.39 -15.53
N VAL A 57 -2.19 -13.85 -14.80
CA VAL A 57 -3.60 -14.14 -14.99
C VAL A 57 -4.37 -12.83 -15.07
N ALA A 58 -5.19 -12.65 -16.11
CA ALA A 58 -6.06 -11.50 -16.27
C ALA A 58 -7.12 -11.49 -15.15
N GLY A 59 -7.29 -10.34 -14.50
CA GLY A 59 -8.17 -10.18 -13.36
C GLY A 59 -7.56 -10.58 -12.02
N THR A 60 -8.42 -10.51 -10.99
CA THR A 60 -8.03 -10.72 -9.58
C THR A 60 -8.94 -11.72 -8.87
N ARG A 61 -9.82 -12.40 -9.62
CA ARG A 61 -10.73 -13.41 -9.05
C ARG A 61 -9.95 -14.64 -8.62
N SER A 62 -10.08 -15.00 -7.35
CA SER A 62 -9.32 -16.12 -6.78
C SER A 62 -9.56 -17.44 -7.51
N GLU A 63 -10.77 -17.69 -8.01
CA GLU A 63 -11.13 -18.91 -8.73
C GLU A 63 -10.37 -19.05 -10.04
N ASP A 64 -10.26 -17.98 -10.82
CA ASP A 64 -9.60 -17.96 -12.11
C ASP A 64 -8.08 -18.20 -11.92
N VAL A 65 -7.49 -17.50 -10.96
CA VAL A 65 -6.06 -17.67 -10.61
C VAL A 65 -5.78 -19.09 -10.11
N ILE A 66 -6.62 -19.64 -9.24
CA ILE A 66 -6.49 -21.02 -8.75
C ILE A 66 -6.56 -22.01 -9.91
N THR A 67 -7.51 -21.85 -10.84
CA THR A 67 -7.66 -22.74 -12.01
C THR A 67 -6.40 -22.77 -12.88
N VAL A 68 -5.80 -21.60 -13.12
CA VAL A 68 -4.55 -21.52 -13.89
C VAL A 68 -3.40 -22.16 -13.13
N LEU A 69 -3.20 -21.82 -11.85
CA LEU A 69 -2.09 -22.33 -11.05
C LEU A 69 -2.20 -23.84 -10.78
N GLN A 70 -3.40 -24.41 -10.77
CA GLN A 70 -3.59 -25.87 -10.65
C GLN A 70 -3.13 -26.64 -11.87
N LYS A 71 -2.89 -26.00 -13.01
CA LYS A 71 -2.24 -26.63 -14.18
C LYS A 71 -0.77 -26.96 -13.90
N ILE A 72 -0.12 -26.34 -12.92
CA ILE A 72 1.21 -26.72 -12.43
C ILE A 72 1.09 -28.06 -11.70
N GLY A 73 2.02 -28.97 -11.95
CA GLY A 73 2.04 -30.30 -11.35
C GLY A 73 2.00 -30.24 -9.81
N GLU A 74 1.22 -31.11 -9.19
CA GLU A 74 1.03 -31.16 -7.73
C GLU A 74 2.37 -31.25 -6.98
N LYS A 75 3.29 -32.06 -7.46
CA LYS A 75 4.64 -32.25 -6.88
C LYS A 75 5.39 -30.88 -6.84
N GLN A 76 5.33 -30.12 -7.91
CA GLN A 76 5.99 -28.81 -8.00
C GLN A 76 5.32 -27.83 -7.05
N ARG A 77 3.97 -27.76 -7.00
CA ARG A 77 3.23 -26.89 -6.08
C ARG A 77 3.50 -27.22 -4.60
N HIS A 78 3.63 -28.51 -4.28
CA HIS A 78 3.96 -28.96 -2.92
C HIS A 78 5.44 -28.76 -2.52
N ALA A 79 6.30 -28.46 -3.47
CA ALA A 79 7.71 -28.13 -3.21
C ALA A 79 7.91 -26.64 -2.83
N VAL A 80 6.90 -25.80 -3.08
CA VAL A 80 6.92 -24.39 -2.65
C VAL A 80 6.90 -24.32 -1.13
N LYS A 81 7.85 -23.57 -0.55
CA LYS A 81 8.04 -23.43 0.90
C LYS A 81 7.48 -22.13 1.44
N GLU A 82 7.53 -21.07 0.64
CA GLU A 82 7.15 -19.72 1.06
C GLU A 82 6.44 -19.00 -0.09
N VAL A 83 5.34 -18.31 0.23
CA VAL A 83 4.69 -17.38 -0.70
C VAL A 83 4.47 -16.04 -0.01
N THR A 84 5.10 -15.01 -0.57
CA THR A 84 4.86 -13.61 -0.15
C THR A 84 3.59 -13.10 -0.82
N LEU A 85 2.70 -12.49 -0.06
CA LEU A 85 1.40 -11.98 -0.52
C LEU A 85 0.99 -10.73 0.25
N ASP A 86 0.01 -9.99 -0.27
CA ASP A 86 -0.65 -8.91 0.44
C ASP A 86 -1.60 -9.43 1.56
N LEU A 87 -2.30 -8.52 2.22
CA LEU A 87 -3.26 -8.85 3.29
C LEU A 87 -4.65 -9.25 2.79
N SER A 88 -4.88 -9.35 1.47
CA SER A 88 -6.21 -9.65 0.93
C SER A 88 -6.64 -11.10 1.20
N ASP A 89 -7.94 -11.30 1.43
CA ASP A 89 -8.51 -12.64 1.61
C ASP A 89 -8.49 -13.44 0.30
N SER A 90 -8.56 -12.76 -0.85
CA SER A 90 -8.42 -13.35 -2.17
C SER A 90 -7.04 -14.04 -2.32
N MET A 91 -5.96 -13.31 -2.04
CA MET A 91 -4.59 -13.85 -2.11
C MET A 91 -4.37 -15.00 -1.11
N ARG A 92 -4.90 -14.87 0.10
CA ARG A 92 -4.84 -15.95 1.11
C ARG A 92 -5.54 -17.22 0.63
N LYS A 93 -6.71 -17.09 -0.03
CA LYS A 93 -7.46 -18.21 -0.59
C LYS A 93 -6.68 -18.89 -1.71
N ILE A 94 -6.11 -18.09 -2.65
CA ILE A 94 -5.28 -18.61 -3.73
C ILE A 94 -4.12 -19.44 -3.16
N VAL A 95 -3.30 -18.85 -2.29
CA VAL A 95 -2.12 -19.52 -1.74
C VAL A 95 -2.48 -20.77 -0.95
N ARG A 96 -3.51 -20.71 -0.11
CA ARG A 96 -3.96 -21.87 0.68
C ARG A 96 -4.41 -23.04 -0.21
N THR A 97 -5.04 -22.76 -1.34
CA THR A 97 -5.57 -23.77 -2.24
C THR A 97 -4.50 -24.35 -3.18
N THR A 98 -3.61 -23.51 -3.68
CA THR A 98 -2.64 -23.89 -4.71
C THR A 98 -1.31 -24.37 -4.13
N PHE A 99 -0.86 -23.79 -3.02
CA PHE A 99 0.42 -24.07 -2.34
C PHE A 99 0.21 -24.47 -0.86
N PRO A 100 -0.50 -25.58 -0.58
CA PRO A 100 -0.98 -25.90 0.78
C PRO A 100 0.15 -26.15 1.80
N LYS A 101 1.38 -26.41 1.33
CA LYS A 101 2.56 -26.68 2.18
C LYS A 101 3.43 -25.43 2.37
N ALA A 102 3.09 -24.32 1.72
CA ALA A 102 3.89 -23.09 1.79
C ALA A 102 3.51 -22.24 3.00
N ASP A 103 4.52 -21.67 3.65
CA ASP A 103 4.35 -20.61 4.62
C ASP A 103 3.90 -19.32 3.90
N ARG A 104 2.94 -18.62 4.51
CA ARG A 104 2.40 -17.36 3.98
C ARG A 104 3.11 -16.19 4.65
N VAL A 105 3.87 -15.44 3.89
CA VAL A 105 4.62 -14.27 4.36
C VAL A 105 3.90 -13.02 3.87
N ILE A 106 3.55 -12.14 4.78
CA ILE A 106 2.90 -10.87 4.41
C ILE A 106 3.94 -9.91 3.84
N ASP A 107 3.63 -9.30 2.70
CA ASP A 107 4.49 -8.28 2.11
C ASP A 107 4.57 -7.05 3.01
N ARG A 108 5.79 -6.74 3.43
CA ARG A 108 6.09 -5.60 4.29
C ARG A 108 5.67 -4.27 3.68
N PHE A 109 5.72 -4.14 2.35
CA PHE A 109 5.31 -2.91 1.67
C PHE A 109 3.83 -2.59 1.93
N HIS A 110 2.96 -3.58 1.86
CA HIS A 110 1.53 -3.41 2.13
C HIS A 110 1.26 -3.05 3.59
N ILE A 111 1.96 -3.65 4.55
CA ILE A 111 1.90 -3.27 5.97
C ILE A 111 2.32 -1.80 6.15
N GLN A 112 3.44 -1.41 5.55
CA GLN A 112 3.96 -0.04 5.64
C GLN A 112 2.98 0.97 5.03
N LYS A 113 2.38 0.65 3.89
CA LYS A 113 1.35 1.47 3.24
C LYS A 113 0.15 1.68 4.16
N LEU A 114 -0.42 0.61 4.72
CA LEU A 114 -1.55 0.69 5.64
C LEU A 114 -1.23 1.55 6.87
N ALA A 115 -0.05 1.40 7.45
CA ALA A 115 0.37 2.24 8.56
C ALA A 115 0.48 3.73 8.18
N CYS A 116 1.02 4.04 7.00
CA CYS A 116 1.08 5.41 6.49
C CYS A 116 -0.32 5.98 6.21
N ASP A 117 -1.22 5.18 5.64
CA ASP A 117 -2.59 5.58 5.36
C ASP A 117 -3.35 5.89 6.67
N ALA A 118 -3.18 5.07 7.71
CA ALA A 118 -3.76 5.34 9.02
C ALA A 118 -3.27 6.68 9.63
N VAL A 119 -1.99 7.02 9.47
CA VAL A 119 -1.47 8.35 9.89
C VAL A 119 -2.16 9.47 9.10
N GLN A 120 -2.38 9.27 7.80
CA GLN A 120 -3.08 10.27 6.97
C GLN A 120 -4.57 10.40 7.32
N GLU A 121 -5.23 9.32 7.66
CA GLU A 121 -6.63 9.35 8.13
C GLU A 121 -6.77 10.17 9.41
N LEU A 122 -5.91 9.96 10.40
CA LEU A 122 -5.88 10.79 11.62
C LEU A 122 -5.67 12.27 11.28
N ARG A 123 -4.70 12.58 10.43
CA ARG A 123 -4.45 13.96 9.97
C ARG A 123 -5.68 14.56 9.29
N VAL A 124 -6.36 13.79 8.43
CA VAL A 124 -7.57 14.25 7.72
C VAL A 124 -8.72 14.47 8.69
N LYS A 125 -8.92 13.57 9.66
CA LYS A 125 -9.91 13.74 10.74
C LYS A 125 -9.72 15.07 11.50
N HIS A 126 -8.50 15.32 11.95
CA HIS A 126 -8.20 16.60 12.65
C HIS A 126 -8.34 17.82 11.73
N ARG A 127 -8.00 17.67 10.44
CA ARG A 127 -8.21 18.77 9.47
C ARG A 127 -9.68 19.15 9.33
N TRP A 128 -10.58 18.17 9.29
CA TRP A 128 -12.01 18.45 9.20
C TRP A 128 -12.52 19.13 10.48
N ALA A 129 -12.07 18.67 11.65
CA ALA A 129 -12.39 19.33 12.91
C ALA A 129 -11.87 20.79 12.96
N ALA A 130 -10.65 21.04 12.47
CA ALA A 130 -10.09 22.38 12.40
C ALA A 130 -10.83 23.29 11.40
N ILE A 131 -11.36 22.74 10.31
CA ILE A 131 -12.21 23.50 9.36
C ILE A 131 -13.53 23.86 10.02
N GLN A 132 -14.18 22.90 10.69
CA GLN A 132 -15.45 23.16 11.37
C GLN A 132 -15.27 24.23 12.45
N GLN A 133 -14.25 24.09 13.29
CA GLN A 133 -13.95 25.09 14.32
C GLN A 133 -13.73 26.49 13.72
N ALA A 134 -12.98 26.60 12.61
CA ALA A 134 -12.76 27.91 11.97
C ALA A 134 -14.06 28.51 11.39
N ASN A 135 -14.98 27.68 10.89
CA ASN A 135 -16.29 28.15 10.42
C ASN A 135 -17.16 28.65 11.57
N ASP A 136 -17.18 27.89 12.67
CA ASP A 136 -17.94 28.27 13.87
C ASP A 136 -17.42 29.59 14.46
N GLU A 137 -16.08 29.72 14.62
CA GLU A 137 -15.43 30.98 15.08
C GLU A 137 -15.74 32.16 14.14
N GLN A 138 -15.77 31.93 12.82
CA GLN A 138 -16.11 32.97 11.83
C GLN A 138 -17.58 33.39 11.93
N GLU A 139 -18.49 32.44 12.14
CA GLU A 139 -19.92 32.74 12.30
C GLU A 139 -20.19 33.50 13.59
N GLU A 140 -19.56 33.10 14.69
CA GLU A 140 -19.64 33.84 15.99
C GLU A 140 -19.13 35.26 15.85
N ALA A 141 -17.98 35.50 15.23
CA ALA A 141 -17.45 36.85 14.99
C ALA A 141 -18.42 37.69 14.14
N LYS A 142 -19.01 37.08 13.10
CA LYS A 142 -20.01 37.75 12.25
C LYS A 142 -21.26 38.15 13.04
N LEU A 143 -21.75 37.31 13.93
CA LEU A 143 -22.89 37.59 14.78
C LEU A 143 -22.58 38.69 15.81
N ALA A 144 -21.34 38.72 16.29
CA ALA A 144 -20.86 39.78 17.21
C ALA A 144 -20.57 41.12 16.50
N GLY A 145 -20.55 41.15 15.16
CA GLY A 145 -20.14 42.32 14.38
C GLY A 145 -18.64 42.61 14.43
N GLU A 146 -17.83 41.63 14.78
CA GLU A 146 -16.39 41.74 14.93
C GLU A 146 -15.64 41.16 13.71
N PRO A 147 -14.46 41.72 13.35
CA PRO A 147 -13.63 41.12 12.31
C PRO A 147 -13.08 39.76 12.77
N TYR A 148 -13.18 38.73 11.92
CA TYR A 148 -12.61 37.42 12.22
C TYR A 148 -11.10 37.39 11.94
N GLU A 149 -10.29 37.10 12.97
CA GLU A 149 -8.86 36.84 12.85
C GLU A 149 -8.55 35.40 13.28
N PRO A 150 -8.12 34.51 12.33
CA PRO A 150 -7.82 33.14 12.66
C PRO A 150 -6.58 33.06 13.57
N PHE A 151 -6.62 32.15 14.55
CA PHE A 151 -5.44 31.82 15.35
C PHE A 151 -4.30 31.33 14.47
N ARG A 152 -3.06 31.80 14.76
CA ARG A 152 -1.84 31.39 14.06
C ARG A 152 -0.78 30.87 15.04
N TYR A 153 -0.15 29.77 14.66
CA TYR A 153 1.03 29.24 15.34
C TYR A 153 2.27 30.12 15.10
N PRO A 154 3.35 29.96 15.91
CA PRO A 154 4.59 30.75 15.74
C PRO A 154 5.22 30.68 14.34
N ASN A 155 4.95 29.59 13.60
CA ASN A 155 5.41 29.44 12.21
C ASN A 155 4.48 30.10 11.17
N GLY A 156 3.45 30.81 11.59
CA GLY A 156 2.47 31.52 10.77
C GLY A 156 1.33 30.65 10.23
N ASP A 157 1.35 29.32 10.41
CA ASP A 157 0.27 28.45 9.98
C ASP A 157 -0.97 28.62 10.88
N THR A 158 -2.16 28.62 10.31
CA THR A 158 -3.41 28.35 11.04
C THR A 158 -3.52 26.85 11.36
N ARG A 159 -4.46 26.44 12.23
CA ARG A 159 -4.74 25.00 12.52
C ARG A 159 -4.95 24.20 11.24
N LYS A 160 -5.79 24.72 10.33
CA LYS A 160 -6.06 24.10 9.03
C LYS A 160 -4.81 24.01 8.16
N GLU A 161 -4.01 25.08 8.06
CA GLU A 161 -2.79 25.11 7.25
C GLU A 161 -1.71 24.18 7.80
N LEU A 162 -1.53 24.11 9.12
CA LEU A 162 -0.64 23.18 9.79
C LEU A 162 -0.93 21.74 9.32
N LEU A 163 -2.19 21.32 9.38
CA LEU A 163 -2.61 19.96 9.01
C LEU A 163 -2.50 19.70 7.49
N ILE A 164 -2.79 20.69 6.64
CA ILE A 164 -2.64 20.57 5.18
C ILE A 164 -1.17 20.39 4.81
N ARG A 165 -0.31 21.28 5.31
CA ARG A 165 1.12 21.36 4.96
C ARG A 165 1.94 20.23 5.59
N SER A 166 1.36 19.52 6.58
CA SER A 166 2.00 18.37 7.22
C SER A 166 1.87 17.06 6.44
N ARG A 167 1.07 17.00 5.37
CA ARG A 167 0.82 15.77 4.59
C ARG A 167 2.12 15.04 4.22
N TYR A 168 3.02 15.74 3.54
CA TYR A 168 4.22 15.12 2.97
C TYR A 168 5.32 14.87 4.01
N LEU A 169 5.41 15.68 5.07
CA LEU A 169 6.40 15.44 6.11
C LEU A 169 6.13 14.15 6.89
N LEU A 170 4.86 13.75 7.03
CA LEU A 170 4.47 12.53 7.72
C LEU A 170 4.83 11.25 6.95
N PHE A 171 5.08 11.33 5.64
CA PHE A 171 5.64 10.23 4.85
C PHE A 171 7.16 10.12 4.92
N LYS A 172 7.85 11.16 5.39
CA LYS A 172 9.31 11.19 5.48
C LYS A 172 9.76 10.79 6.89
N SER A 173 10.91 10.12 7.00
CA SER A 173 11.62 9.99 8.26
C SER A 173 12.16 11.36 8.73
N ALA A 174 12.26 11.55 10.03
CA ALA A 174 12.59 12.84 10.64
C ALA A 174 13.97 13.39 10.23
N ASP A 175 14.93 12.50 9.95
CA ASP A 175 16.26 12.84 9.44
C ASP A 175 16.24 13.51 8.05
N LYS A 176 15.17 13.27 7.26
CA LYS A 176 14.98 13.84 5.92
C LYS A 176 14.14 15.12 5.90
N TRP A 177 13.77 15.66 7.05
CA TRP A 177 13.02 16.91 7.13
C TRP A 177 13.92 18.13 6.95
N THR A 178 13.40 19.11 6.20
CA THR A 178 13.96 20.46 6.19
C THR A 178 13.73 21.16 7.53
N GLU A 179 14.47 22.23 7.83
CA GLU A 179 14.26 23.00 9.07
C GLU A 179 12.81 23.51 9.23
N ARG A 180 12.21 23.97 8.16
CA ARG A 180 10.77 24.35 8.17
C ARG A 180 9.85 23.17 8.47
N GLN A 181 10.19 21.98 7.99
CA GLN A 181 9.42 20.75 8.29
C GLN A 181 9.60 20.32 9.73
N LYS A 182 10.80 20.45 10.30
CA LYS A 182 11.07 20.15 11.73
C LYS A 182 10.25 21.08 12.64
N GLN A 183 10.27 22.38 12.37
CA GLN A 183 9.47 23.35 13.13
C GLN A 183 7.97 23.01 13.05
N ARG A 184 7.46 22.72 11.85
CA ARG A 184 6.07 22.33 11.66
C ARG A 184 5.72 21.03 12.37
N ALA A 185 6.60 20.03 12.31
CA ALA A 185 6.41 18.75 12.99
C ALA A 185 6.39 18.92 14.52
N ALA A 186 7.23 19.78 15.08
CA ALA A 186 7.24 20.08 16.51
C ALA A 186 5.88 20.63 16.97
N ILE A 187 5.34 21.60 16.26
CA ILE A 187 4.01 22.15 16.54
C ILE A 187 2.91 21.09 16.37
N LEU A 188 2.94 20.37 15.22
CA LEU A 188 1.96 19.33 14.92
C LEU A 188 1.91 18.25 16.02
N PHE A 189 3.06 17.79 16.47
CA PHE A 189 3.16 16.73 17.47
C PHE A 189 2.87 17.17 18.90
N SER A 190 2.99 18.48 19.18
CA SER A 190 2.52 19.06 20.43
C SER A 190 0.99 19.16 20.48
N GLU A 191 0.39 19.62 19.39
CA GLU A 191 -1.06 19.83 19.27
C GLU A 191 -1.85 18.52 19.08
N TYR A 192 -1.25 17.53 18.38
CA TYR A 192 -1.88 16.26 18.01
C TYR A 192 -1.02 15.07 18.43
N PRO A 193 -1.04 14.69 19.75
CA PRO A 193 -0.23 13.58 20.28
C PRO A 193 -0.55 12.23 19.65
N ASP A 194 -1.78 12.02 19.20
CA ASP A 194 -2.21 10.81 18.49
C ASP A 194 -1.54 10.68 17.11
N ILE A 195 -1.39 11.79 16.36
CA ILE A 195 -0.62 11.81 15.11
C ILE A 195 0.86 11.49 15.40
N LYS A 196 1.44 12.05 16.47
CA LYS A 196 2.81 11.75 16.89
C LYS A 196 3.00 10.26 17.17
N LYS A 197 2.09 9.65 17.93
CA LYS A 197 2.11 8.22 18.26
C LYS A 197 2.00 7.36 16.99
N ALA A 198 1.03 7.66 16.14
CA ALA A 198 0.82 6.93 14.89
C ALA A 198 2.03 7.06 13.94
N TYR A 199 2.61 8.26 13.82
CA TYR A 199 3.85 8.50 13.08
C TYR A 199 5.01 7.64 13.61
N GLY A 200 5.20 7.58 14.94
CA GLY A 200 6.24 6.76 15.56
C GLY A 200 6.07 5.27 15.22
N ILE A 201 4.86 4.73 15.34
CA ILE A 201 4.54 3.34 14.98
C ILE A 201 4.80 3.09 13.48
N CYS A 202 4.30 3.97 12.60
CA CYS A 202 4.50 3.85 11.16
C CYS A 202 5.98 3.82 10.79
N HIS A 203 6.81 4.65 11.44
CA HIS A 203 8.25 4.71 11.15
C HIS A 203 9.04 3.56 11.77
N SER A 204 8.62 2.98 12.90
CA SER A 204 9.26 1.78 13.45
C SER A 204 9.14 0.55 12.56
N LEU A 205 8.11 0.49 11.70
CA LEU A 205 7.93 -0.59 10.72
C LEU A 205 8.87 -0.49 9.50
N ARG A 206 9.61 0.61 9.35
CA ARG A 206 10.54 0.83 8.22
C ARG A 206 11.93 0.22 8.42
N MET A 207 12.21 -0.33 9.58
CA MET A 207 13.52 -0.94 9.90
C MET A 207 13.71 -2.30 9.25
#